data_91e6df03945b90f4f378b74d8c9fc349
#
_entry.id   91e6df03945b90f4f378b74d8c9fc349
#
_cell.length_a   1.000
_cell.length_b   1.000
_cell.length_c   1.000
_cell.angle_alpha   90.00
_cell.angle_beta   90.00
_cell.angle_gamma   90.00
#
_symmetry.space_group_name_H-M   'P 1'
#
loop_
_entity.id
_entity.type
_entity.pdbx_description
1 polymer ?
#
loop_
_entity_poly.entity_id
_entity_poly.type
_entity_poly.pdbx_seq_one_letter_code
_entity_poly.pdbx_strand_id
1 'polypeptide(L)'
;MTNQQPIDSRRFVHLLTILAMCMFVGSARAQINERSIAPLGLELMWENSIGGAGLAQGANSLVVWPHSTDRREYVDVFVGNRLIERIDARRVDREALDKRILEGKSSGAVPVLGIEGAKAQADKLIKTYAVLGKKATTKVVSQPVTYVVGLASNGVVTAIDGETGELLWQSSVPRADLNIYGPGVSDDFVTVVNGNAFYAMDLKTGNMINTGRLAFTPAGSAASLEKRIIVPSTEGRLVGYNVDNPVIAPVILRAGVENRHGLAISADRQFMAWTSKNAMYLVHNENVPKLWSKVNLDEPLESKPIATPQGFLFTSIYGTVIHATTSRTGSYLWRVNLAMPTNRTPVSDGKHAFILSDDGRLVALDLKTGTQLWGSYVGHVDQILGVGKEHLYVQNDRGSLSRLRVSDGQVDGASPALVDVVIPNSITDRLFIATRDGHISCMREQGALQPTIFNPSKKTAEATKAGAGGPGAKPAAPPKTSNDDIFGAPSSAPVGASSDDPFGAP
;
A
#
# COMPACT_ATOMS: atom_id res chain seq x y z
N MET A 1 -68.63 29.79 -18.64
CA MET A 1 -68.42 28.74 -19.64
C MET A 1 -66.96 28.73 -20.01
N THR A 2 -66.19 27.94 -19.30
CA THR A 2 -64.75 27.80 -19.48
C THR A 2 -64.43 26.55 -20.27
N ASN A 3 -63.95 26.78 -21.48
CA ASN A 3 -63.60 25.74 -22.44
C ASN A 3 -62.30 25.04 -22.04
N GLN A 4 -62.36 23.85 -21.46
CA GLN A 4 -61.19 22.99 -21.25
C GLN A 4 -61.01 22.15 -22.54
N GLN A 5 -59.87 22.38 -23.23
CA GLN A 5 -59.42 21.48 -24.28
C GLN A 5 -58.76 20.23 -23.67
N PRO A 6 -59.05 19.04 -24.21
CA PRO A 6 -58.40 17.81 -23.70
C PRO A 6 -56.92 17.77 -24.11
N ILE A 7 -56.06 17.54 -23.12
CA ILE A 7 -54.64 17.32 -23.31
C ILE A 7 -54.44 16.01 -24.08
N ASP A 8 -53.82 16.10 -25.24
CA ASP A 8 -53.54 14.99 -26.13
C ASP A 8 -52.56 14.00 -25.49
N SER A 9 -53.09 12.87 -25.03
CA SER A 9 -52.36 11.80 -24.32
C SER A 9 -51.21 11.23 -25.14
N ARG A 10 -51.19 11.37 -26.46
CA ARG A 10 -50.10 10.92 -27.32
C ARG A 10 -48.82 11.79 -27.18
N ARG A 11 -48.97 13.09 -26.93
CA ARG A 11 -47.82 13.98 -26.72
C ARG A 11 -47.16 13.75 -25.34
N PHE A 12 -47.93 13.33 -24.35
CA PHE A 12 -47.41 13.02 -23.03
C PHE A 12 -46.61 11.71 -23.01
N VAL A 13 -47.01 10.70 -23.77
CA VAL A 13 -46.28 9.43 -23.91
C VAL A 13 -44.95 9.63 -24.65
N HIS A 14 -44.90 10.47 -25.68
CA HIS A 14 -43.66 10.77 -26.39
C HIS A 14 -42.68 11.61 -25.53
N LEU A 15 -43.20 12.52 -24.72
CA LEU A 15 -42.35 13.30 -23.78
C LEU A 15 -41.73 12.41 -22.67
N LEU A 16 -42.54 11.46 -22.15
CA LEU A 16 -42.07 10.48 -21.15
C LEU A 16 -41.05 9.48 -21.75
N THR A 17 -41.22 9.06 -23.00
CA THR A 17 -40.26 8.18 -23.68
C THR A 17 -38.94 8.89 -23.99
N ILE A 18 -38.98 10.16 -24.38
CA ILE A 18 -37.76 10.97 -24.58
C ILE A 18 -37.08 11.27 -23.26
N LEU A 19 -37.81 11.55 -22.17
CA LEU A 19 -37.27 11.76 -20.85
C LEU A 19 -36.67 10.46 -20.25
N ALA A 20 -37.30 9.30 -20.48
CA ALA A 20 -36.76 8.00 -20.11
C ALA A 20 -35.55 7.62 -20.94
N MET A 21 -35.47 8.00 -22.21
CA MET A 21 -34.32 7.77 -23.08
C MET A 21 -33.14 8.71 -22.74
N CYS A 22 -33.42 9.93 -22.25
CA CYS A 22 -32.39 10.84 -21.74
C CYS A 22 -31.86 10.45 -20.36
N MET A 23 -32.63 9.70 -19.54
CA MET A 23 -32.12 9.18 -18.25
C MET A 23 -31.27 7.91 -18.41
N PHE A 24 -31.27 7.27 -19.57
CA PHE A 24 -30.40 6.12 -19.89
C PHE A 24 -29.18 6.46 -20.76
N VAL A 25 -28.89 7.73 -20.98
CA VAL A 25 -27.53 8.17 -21.32
C VAL A 25 -26.74 8.29 -19.99
N GLY A 26 -26.83 7.28 -19.16
CA GLY A 26 -25.80 6.94 -18.22
C GLY A 26 -24.53 6.78 -19.06
N SER A 27 -23.58 7.68 -18.90
CA SER A 27 -22.26 7.60 -19.47
C SER A 27 -21.84 6.13 -19.47
N ALA A 28 -21.80 5.50 -20.64
CA ALA A 28 -21.08 4.26 -20.86
C ALA A 28 -19.60 4.60 -20.63
N ARG A 29 -19.23 4.81 -19.36
CA ARG A 29 -17.84 4.88 -18.95
C ARG A 29 -17.28 3.53 -19.32
N ALA A 30 -16.19 3.54 -20.02
CA ALA A 30 -15.50 2.34 -20.43
C ALA A 30 -15.05 1.62 -19.14
N GLN A 31 -15.92 0.72 -18.64
CA GLN A 31 -15.54 -0.25 -17.64
C GLN A 31 -14.38 -1.01 -18.24
N ILE A 32 -13.25 -0.98 -17.54
CA ILE A 32 -12.10 -1.79 -17.94
C ILE A 32 -12.57 -3.23 -17.88
N ASN A 33 -12.49 -3.90 -19.01
CA ASN A 33 -12.81 -5.30 -19.13
C ASN A 33 -11.58 -6.09 -19.63
N GLU A 34 -11.58 -7.38 -19.47
CA GLU A 34 -10.47 -8.24 -19.88
C GLU A 34 -10.07 -8.03 -21.35
N ARG A 35 -11.01 -7.76 -22.24
CA ARG A 35 -10.74 -7.53 -23.67
C ARG A 35 -9.97 -6.23 -23.91
N SER A 36 -10.21 -5.20 -23.09
CA SER A 36 -9.55 -3.91 -23.24
C SER A 36 -8.12 -3.91 -22.71
N ILE A 37 -7.80 -4.76 -21.73
CA ILE A 37 -6.46 -4.85 -21.12
C ILE A 37 -5.61 -6.00 -21.70
N ALA A 38 -6.20 -6.96 -22.39
CA ALA A 38 -5.50 -8.07 -23.03
C ALA A 38 -4.35 -7.64 -23.96
N PRO A 39 -4.48 -6.55 -24.79
CA PRO A 39 -3.37 -6.06 -25.62
C PRO A 39 -2.16 -5.56 -24.81
N LEU A 40 -2.38 -5.23 -23.53
CA LEU A 40 -1.33 -4.85 -22.59
C LEU A 40 -0.66 -6.06 -21.92
N GLY A 41 -1.10 -7.30 -22.19
CA GLY A 41 -0.63 -8.48 -21.50
C GLY A 41 -1.07 -8.52 -20.02
N LEU A 42 -2.15 -7.83 -19.69
CA LEU A 42 -2.72 -7.78 -18.35
C LEU A 42 -3.90 -8.73 -18.23
N GLU A 43 -4.12 -9.21 -17.01
CA GLU A 43 -5.33 -9.91 -16.59
C GLU A 43 -5.95 -9.20 -15.39
N LEU A 44 -7.27 -9.13 -15.38
CA LEU A 44 -8.04 -8.58 -14.27
C LEU A 44 -8.04 -9.59 -13.13
N MET A 45 -7.63 -9.16 -11.95
CA MET A 45 -7.64 -10.01 -10.75
C MET A 45 -8.98 -9.91 -10.01
N TRP A 46 -9.39 -8.70 -9.73
CA TRP A 46 -10.62 -8.41 -9.00
C TRP A 46 -11.07 -6.96 -9.21
N GLU A 47 -12.35 -6.74 -8.91
CA GLU A 47 -12.97 -5.42 -8.82
C GLU A 47 -13.73 -5.30 -7.50
N ASN A 48 -13.70 -4.12 -6.90
CA ASN A 48 -14.42 -3.81 -5.67
C ASN A 48 -14.74 -2.32 -5.60
N SER A 49 -15.51 -1.90 -4.59
CA SER A 49 -15.89 -0.51 -4.37
C SER A 49 -15.42 -0.01 -3.01
N ILE A 50 -14.94 1.23 -2.97
CA ILE A 50 -14.56 1.92 -1.73
C ILE A 50 -15.69 2.83 -1.29
N GLY A 51 -16.44 2.39 -0.29
CA GLY A 51 -17.44 3.20 0.41
C GLY A 51 -18.60 3.72 -0.44
N GLY A 52 -18.76 3.28 -1.70
CA GLY A 52 -19.83 3.75 -2.58
C GLY A 52 -19.77 5.24 -2.95
N ALA A 53 -18.61 5.87 -2.77
CA ALA A 53 -18.36 7.27 -3.14
C ALA A 53 -16.93 7.38 -3.72
N GLY A 54 -16.66 8.47 -4.44
CA GLY A 54 -15.32 8.71 -4.99
C GLY A 54 -14.24 8.80 -3.92
N LEU A 55 -13.00 8.56 -4.30
CA LEU A 55 -11.84 8.70 -3.43
C LEU A 55 -11.71 10.13 -2.89
N ALA A 56 -11.44 10.29 -1.58
CA ALA A 56 -11.44 11.59 -0.89
C ALA A 56 -10.43 12.59 -1.47
N GLN A 57 -9.24 12.11 -1.85
CA GLN A 57 -8.16 12.90 -2.43
C GLN A 57 -7.55 12.22 -3.67
N GLY A 58 -8.39 11.62 -4.51
CA GLY A 58 -7.92 10.87 -5.67
C GLY A 58 -6.97 9.73 -5.30
N ALA A 59 -5.89 9.58 -6.03
CA ALA A 59 -4.91 8.51 -5.82
C ALA A 59 -4.27 8.50 -4.42
N ASN A 60 -4.17 9.66 -3.75
CA ASN A 60 -3.59 9.76 -2.41
C ASN A 60 -4.48 9.15 -1.30
N SER A 61 -5.71 8.82 -1.63
CA SER A 61 -6.66 8.19 -0.70
C SER A 61 -6.68 6.67 -0.77
N LEU A 62 -5.76 6.07 -1.52
CA LEU A 62 -5.57 4.62 -1.56
C LEU A 62 -4.12 4.26 -1.23
N VAL A 63 -3.94 3.34 -0.31
CA VAL A 63 -2.64 2.84 0.13
C VAL A 63 -2.59 1.33 -0.04
N VAL A 64 -1.56 0.85 -0.72
CA VAL A 64 -1.20 -0.56 -0.83
C VAL A 64 -0.19 -0.88 0.26
N TRP A 65 -0.50 -1.83 1.14
CA TRP A 65 0.32 -2.15 2.30
C TRP A 65 0.58 -3.65 2.44
N PRO A 66 1.77 -4.14 2.09
CA PRO A 66 2.17 -5.50 2.40
C PRO A 66 2.53 -5.61 3.89
N HIS A 67 1.83 -6.48 4.60
CA HIS A 67 2.08 -6.71 6.03
C HIS A 67 3.44 -7.39 6.25
N SER A 68 4.19 -6.97 7.26
CA SER A 68 5.57 -7.45 7.45
C SER A 68 5.65 -8.90 7.89
N THR A 69 4.71 -9.38 8.69
CA THR A 69 4.73 -10.72 9.31
C THR A 69 3.53 -11.58 8.95
N ASP A 70 2.36 -10.99 8.64
CA ASP A 70 1.16 -11.76 8.33
C ASP A 70 1.27 -12.36 6.93
N ARG A 71 0.99 -13.68 6.84
CA ARG A 71 1.16 -14.43 5.61
C ARG A 71 -0.10 -15.22 5.28
N ARG A 72 -0.31 -15.39 3.98
CA ARG A 72 -1.38 -16.21 3.44
C ARG A 72 -0.74 -17.39 2.69
N GLU A 73 -1.21 -18.58 2.97
CA GLU A 73 -0.69 -19.80 2.39
C GLU A 73 -1.67 -20.35 1.38
N TYR A 74 -1.12 -20.81 0.26
CA TYR A 74 -1.87 -21.38 -0.84
C TYR A 74 -1.26 -22.70 -1.27
N VAL A 75 -2.08 -23.57 -1.82
CA VAL A 75 -1.64 -24.75 -2.57
C VAL A 75 -2.03 -24.55 -4.04
N ASP A 76 -1.04 -24.31 -4.87
CA ASP A 76 -1.21 -24.12 -6.31
C ASP A 76 -1.16 -25.50 -7.00
N VAL A 77 -2.13 -25.78 -7.85
CA VAL A 77 -2.22 -27.01 -8.66
C VAL A 77 -1.90 -26.67 -10.10
N PHE A 78 -0.90 -27.33 -10.67
CA PHE A 78 -0.44 -27.11 -12.04
C PHE A 78 -0.64 -28.34 -12.92
N VAL A 79 -0.95 -28.10 -14.20
CA VAL A 79 -0.83 -29.11 -15.26
C VAL A 79 0.18 -28.59 -16.28
N GLY A 80 1.37 -29.19 -16.32
CA GLY A 80 2.52 -28.61 -16.98
C GLY A 80 2.92 -27.30 -16.29
N ASN A 81 3.03 -26.20 -17.06
CA ASN A 81 3.34 -24.87 -16.53
C ASN A 81 2.08 -24.01 -16.26
N ARG A 82 0.89 -24.55 -16.53
CA ARG A 82 -0.35 -23.79 -16.35
C ARG A 82 -0.91 -24.02 -14.95
N LEU A 83 -1.16 -22.91 -14.22
CA LEU A 83 -1.94 -22.93 -12.99
C LEU A 83 -3.39 -23.30 -13.32
N ILE A 84 -3.91 -24.32 -12.68
CA ILE A 84 -5.30 -24.79 -12.84
C ILE A 84 -6.16 -24.24 -11.71
N GLU A 85 -5.66 -24.35 -10.47
CA GLU A 85 -6.37 -23.88 -9.30
C GLU A 85 -5.39 -23.45 -8.22
N ARG A 86 -5.76 -22.38 -7.50
CA ARG A 86 -5.08 -21.90 -6.29
C ARG A 86 -6.02 -22.12 -5.12
N ILE A 87 -5.65 -22.99 -4.20
CA ILE A 87 -6.44 -23.32 -3.02
C ILE A 87 -5.89 -22.53 -1.83
N ASP A 88 -6.72 -21.67 -1.29
CA ASP A 88 -6.38 -20.83 -0.13
C ASP A 88 -6.56 -21.62 1.17
N ALA A 89 -5.52 -21.64 2.02
CA ALA A 89 -5.59 -22.26 3.34
C ALA A 89 -6.61 -21.59 4.28
N ARG A 90 -6.92 -20.31 4.06
CA ARG A 90 -7.95 -19.56 4.83
C ARG A 90 -9.37 -19.77 4.31
N ARG A 91 -9.55 -20.51 3.21
CA ARG A 91 -10.88 -20.83 2.68
C ARG A 91 -11.69 -21.58 3.73
N VAL A 92 -12.99 -21.26 3.81
CA VAL A 92 -13.92 -21.94 4.73
C VAL A 92 -13.94 -23.42 4.43
N ASP A 93 -13.74 -24.24 5.45
CA ASP A 93 -13.94 -25.68 5.40
C ASP A 93 -15.45 -25.98 5.53
N ARG A 94 -16.09 -26.16 4.36
CA ARG A 94 -17.53 -26.39 4.31
C ARG A 94 -17.91 -27.72 4.98
N GLU A 95 -17.12 -28.76 4.83
CA GLU A 95 -17.40 -30.07 5.44
C GLU A 95 -17.37 -29.99 6.97
N ALA A 96 -16.36 -29.29 7.53
CA ALA A 96 -16.27 -29.05 8.96
C ALA A 96 -17.37 -28.08 9.47
N LEU A 97 -17.75 -27.08 8.67
CA LEU A 97 -18.83 -26.17 9.02
C LEU A 97 -20.18 -26.88 9.06
N ASP A 98 -20.51 -27.65 8.03
CA ASP A 98 -21.76 -28.43 7.95
C ASP A 98 -21.86 -29.40 9.12
N LYS A 99 -20.78 -30.13 9.46
CA LYS A 99 -20.71 -30.99 10.61
C LYS A 99 -21.00 -30.24 11.93
N ARG A 100 -20.42 -29.06 12.13
CA ARG A 100 -20.68 -28.24 13.32
C ARG A 100 -22.13 -27.78 13.40
N ILE A 101 -22.74 -27.39 12.28
CA ILE A 101 -24.15 -26.99 12.21
C ILE A 101 -25.04 -28.18 12.61
N LEU A 102 -24.77 -29.36 12.07
CA LEU A 102 -25.51 -30.62 12.41
C LEU A 102 -25.37 -30.97 13.89
N GLU A 103 -24.21 -30.73 14.49
CA GLU A 103 -23.95 -30.91 15.92
C GLU A 103 -24.55 -29.81 16.83
N GLY A 104 -25.26 -28.82 16.27
CA GLY A 104 -25.84 -27.71 17.01
C GLY A 104 -24.83 -26.72 17.60
N LYS A 105 -23.57 -26.77 17.15
CA LYS A 105 -22.49 -25.90 17.61
C LYS A 105 -22.39 -24.64 16.71
N SER A 106 -23.30 -23.70 16.87
CA SER A 106 -23.35 -22.48 16.05
C SER A 106 -22.37 -21.37 16.50
N SER A 107 -21.82 -21.44 17.72
CA SER A 107 -20.92 -20.45 18.28
C SER A 107 -19.44 -20.84 18.08
N GLY A 108 -18.59 -19.85 17.73
CA GLY A 108 -17.15 -19.99 17.57
C GLY A 108 -16.64 -19.59 16.18
N ALA A 109 -15.32 -19.53 16.00
CA ALA A 109 -14.70 -19.14 14.75
C ALA A 109 -15.08 -20.08 13.59
N VAL A 110 -15.32 -19.52 12.40
CA VAL A 110 -15.62 -20.30 11.20
C VAL A 110 -14.43 -21.23 10.90
N PRO A 111 -14.68 -22.56 10.69
CA PRO A 111 -13.58 -23.46 10.40
C PRO A 111 -12.98 -23.15 9.03
N VAL A 112 -11.64 -23.13 8.95
CA VAL A 112 -10.89 -22.96 7.72
C VAL A 112 -10.12 -24.21 7.39
N LEU A 113 -9.82 -24.43 6.10
CA LEU A 113 -9.13 -25.63 5.60
C LEU A 113 -7.76 -25.84 6.28
N GLY A 114 -7.03 -24.76 6.56
CA GLY A 114 -5.63 -24.85 6.90
C GLY A 114 -4.80 -25.40 5.73
N ILE A 115 -3.48 -25.44 5.91
CA ILE A 115 -2.58 -25.90 4.84
C ILE A 115 -2.77 -27.40 4.53
N GLU A 116 -3.08 -28.20 5.53
CA GLU A 116 -3.30 -29.65 5.33
C GLU A 116 -4.62 -29.94 4.61
N GLY A 117 -5.69 -29.20 4.94
CA GLY A 117 -6.95 -29.31 4.21
C GLY A 117 -6.83 -28.84 2.75
N ALA A 118 -6.06 -27.76 2.51
CA ALA A 118 -5.77 -27.29 1.16
C ALA A 118 -4.95 -28.33 0.35
N LYS A 119 -3.97 -28.99 0.95
CA LYS A 119 -3.23 -30.11 0.33
C LYS A 119 -4.15 -31.28 0.02
N ALA A 120 -5.02 -31.66 0.94
CA ALA A 120 -5.99 -32.76 0.72
C ALA A 120 -6.94 -32.45 -0.45
N GLN A 121 -7.41 -31.22 -0.60
CA GLN A 121 -8.19 -30.79 -1.77
C GLN A 121 -7.36 -30.84 -3.06
N ALA A 122 -6.11 -30.39 -3.03
CA ALA A 122 -5.19 -30.45 -4.17
C ALA A 122 -4.95 -31.91 -4.61
N ASP A 123 -4.78 -32.82 -3.67
CA ASP A 123 -4.60 -34.27 -3.96
C ASP A 123 -5.84 -34.88 -4.61
N LYS A 124 -7.05 -34.44 -4.23
CA LYS A 124 -8.30 -34.86 -4.92
C LYS A 124 -8.26 -34.39 -6.40
N LEU A 125 -7.83 -33.17 -6.65
CA LEU A 125 -7.68 -32.63 -8.02
C LEU A 125 -6.61 -33.39 -8.82
N ILE A 126 -5.44 -33.66 -8.24
CA ILE A 126 -4.39 -34.46 -8.89
C ILE A 126 -4.92 -35.79 -9.35
N LYS A 127 -5.66 -36.52 -8.49
CA LYS A 127 -6.31 -37.80 -8.84
C LYS A 127 -7.28 -37.65 -10.00
N THR A 128 -8.09 -36.56 -10.00
CA THR A 128 -9.04 -36.29 -11.10
C THR A 128 -8.30 -36.05 -12.42
N TYR A 129 -7.22 -35.27 -12.43
CA TYR A 129 -6.43 -35.03 -13.64
C TYR A 129 -5.66 -36.28 -14.10
N ALA A 130 -5.22 -37.13 -13.17
CA ALA A 130 -4.59 -38.42 -13.51
C ALA A 130 -5.55 -39.35 -14.28
N VAL A 131 -6.83 -39.39 -13.90
CA VAL A 131 -7.86 -40.14 -14.64
C VAL A 131 -8.03 -39.58 -16.06
N LEU A 132 -7.84 -38.27 -16.25
CA LEU A 132 -7.88 -37.63 -17.57
C LEU A 132 -6.55 -37.75 -18.37
N GLY A 133 -5.60 -38.58 -17.89
CA GLY A 133 -4.30 -38.75 -18.53
C GLY A 133 -3.36 -37.54 -18.42
N LYS A 134 -3.63 -36.58 -17.55
CA LYS A 134 -2.83 -35.36 -17.37
C LYS A 134 -2.04 -35.45 -16.06
N LYS A 135 -0.73 -35.18 -16.14
CA LYS A 135 0.12 -35.10 -14.95
C LYS A 135 -0.03 -33.71 -14.28
N ALA A 136 -0.67 -33.71 -13.11
CA ALA A 136 -0.76 -32.52 -12.27
C ALA A 136 0.30 -32.56 -11.17
N THR A 137 0.77 -31.37 -10.75
CA THR A 137 1.73 -31.18 -9.65
C THR A 137 1.23 -30.07 -8.73
N THR A 138 1.65 -30.10 -7.47
CA THR A 138 1.31 -29.05 -6.48
C THR A 138 2.53 -28.30 -6.03
N LYS A 139 2.32 -27.02 -5.66
CA LYS A 139 3.32 -26.17 -5.03
C LYS A 139 2.68 -25.41 -3.88
N VAL A 140 3.25 -25.53 -2.68
CA VAL A 140 2.85 -24.67 -1.55
C VAL A 140 3.51 -23.29 -1.72
N VAL A 141 2.70 -22.26 -1.58
CA VAL A 141 3.12 -20.86 -1.72
C VAL A 141 2.71 -20.10 -0.47
N SER A 142 3.65 -19.39 0.12
CA SER A 142 3.40 -18.48 1.23
C SER A 142 3.76 -17.06 0.79
N GLN A 143 2.82 -16.14 0.85
CA GLN A 143 3.00 -14.74 0.44
C GLN A 143 2.53 -13.78 1.54
N PRO A 144 3.11 -12.59 1.66
CA PRO A 144 2.62 -11.58 2.58
C PRO A 144 1.18 -11.20 2.29
N VAL A 145 0.38 -11.00 3.32
CA VAL A 145 -0.96 -10.41 3.15
C VAL A 145 -0.76 -8.96 2.74
N THR A 146 -1.37 -8.58 1.63
CA THR A 146 -1.35 -7.21 1.14
C THR A 146 -2.72 -6.57 1.38
N TYR A 147 -2.75 -5.50 2.15
CA TYR A 147 -3.96 -4.71 2.37
C TYR A 147 -4.03 -3.59 1.33
N VAL A 148 -5.19 -3.39 0.75
CA VAL A 148 -5.54 -2.20 -0.03
C VAL A 148 -6.51 -1.41 0.82
N VAL A 149 -6.08 -0.27 1.34
CA VAL A 149 -6.88 0.58 2.22
C VAL A 149 -7.26 1.85 1.47
N GLY A 150 -8.55 2.07 1.31
CA GLY A 150 -9.08 3.24 0.62
C GLY A 150 -9.94 4.10 1.54
N LEU A 151 -9.91 5.41 1.30
CA LEU A 151 -10.73 6.41 1.96
C LEU A 151 -11.63 7.10 0.96
N ALA A 152 -12.93 6.94 1.13
CA ALA A 152 -13.94 7.59 0.29
C ALA A 152 -14.23 9.03 0.76
N SER A 153 -14.74 9.85 -0.15
CA SER A 153 -15.09 11.25 0.13
C SER A 153 -16.22 11.41 1.16
N ASN A 154 -17.01 10.38 1.37
CA ASN A 154 -18.04 10.32 2.42
C ASN A 154 -17.50 9.89 3.80
N GLY A 155 -16.17 9.75 3.95
CA GLY A 155 -15.53 9.36 5.21
C GLY A 155 -15.52 7.85 5.48
N VAL A 156 -15.94 7.03 4.54
CA VAL A 156 -15.86 5.56 4.67
C VAL A 156 -14.43 5.11 4.39
N VAL A 157 -13.87 4.33 5.32
CA VAL A 157 -12.58 3.65 5.19
C VAL A 157 -12.85 2.20 4.87
N THR A 158 -12.25 1.70 3.82
CA THR A 158 -12.45 0.32 3.34
C THR A 158 -11.10 -0.38 3.28
N ALA A 159 -10.99 -1.56 3.86
CA ALA A 159 -9.84 -2.44 3.65
C ALA A 159 -10.23 -3.67 2.85
N ILE A 160 -9.42 -3.95 1.84
CA ILE A 160 -9.60 -5.04 0.88
C ILE A 160 -8.33 -5.89 0.88
N ASP A 161 -8.46 -7.20 0.75
CA ASP A 161 -7.31 -8.07 0.48
C ASP A 161 -6.79 -7.80 -0.94
N GLY A 162 -5.53 -7.39 -1.06
CA GLY A 162 -4.94 -6.94 -2.34
C GLY A 162 -4.80 -8.02 -3.40
N GLU A 163 -4.82 -9.31 -3.02
CA GLU A 163 -4.68 -10.42 -3.97
C GLU A 163 -6.02 -11.04 -4.36
N THR A 164 -6.99 -11.05 -3.45
CA THR A 164 -8.30 -11.70 -3.70
C THR A 164 -9.42 -10.71 -3.99
N GLY A 165 -9.25 -9.44 -3.64
CA GLY A 165 -10.31 -8.45 -3.71
C GLY A 165 -11.38 -8.61 -2.63
N GLU A 166 -11.19 -9.51 -1.66
CA GLU A 166 -12.13 -9.74 -0.58
C GLU A 166 -12.24 -8.50 0.31
N LEU A 167 -13.46 -8.05 0.56
CA LEU A 167 -13.71 -6.98 1.52
C LEU A 167 -13.44 -7.50 2.93
N LEU A 168 -12.42 -6.94 3.59
CA LEU A 168 -12.05 -7.33 4.95
C LEU A 168 -12.92 -6.61 5.97
N TRP A 169 -13.05 -5.30 5.84
CA TRP A 169 -13.90 -4.48 6.70
C TRP A 169 -14.19 -3.11 6.07
N GLN A 170 -15.23 -2.47 6.59
CA GLN A 170 -15.52 -1.06 6.37
C GLN A 170 -15.79 -0.37 7.69
N SER A 171 -15.28 0.83 7.86
CA SER A 171 -15.51 1.70 8.99
C SER A 171 -15.72 3.13 8.50
N SER A 172 -16.26 4.00 9.34
CA SER A 172 -16.49 5.40 8.93
C SER A 172 -15.94 6.36 9.97
N VAL A 173 -15.37 7.47 9.49
CA VAL A 173 -15.02 8.61 10.35
C VAL A 173 -16.19 9.59 10.38
N PRO A 174 -16.49 10.20 11.52
CA PRO A 174 -17.55 11.18 11.63
C PRO A 174 -17.16 12.47 10.90
N ARG A 175 -18.14 13.29 10.54
CA ARG A 175 -17.94 14.64 9.98
C ARG A 175 -17.21 14.65 8.64
N ALA A 176 -17.74 13.90 7.67
CA ALA A 176 -17.23 13.89 6.28
C ALA A 176 -17.30 15.26 5.57
N ASP A 177 -17.97 16.25 6.20
CA ASP A 177 -18.02 17.66 5.76
C ASP A 177 -16.73 18.43 6.01
N LEU A 178 -15.80 17.89 6.82
CA LEU A 178 -14.50 18.48 7.08
C LEU A 178 -13.43 17.94 6.11
N ASN A 179 -12.29 18.64 6.02
CA ASN A 179 -11.17 18.15 5.25
C ASN A 179 -10.70 16.80 5.80
N ILE A 180 -10.67 15.78 4.93
CA ILE A 180 -10.23 14.44 5.26
C ILE A 180 -8.88 14.17 4.59
N TYR A 181 -7.92 13.63 5.35
CA TYR A 181 -6.59 13.25 4.89
C TYR A 181 -6.28 11.81 5.29
N GLY A 182 -5.64 11.08 4.42
CA GLY A 182 -5.24 9.70 4.67
C GLY A 182 -5.69 8.77 3.58
N PRO A 183 -5.59 7.46 3.79
CA PRO A 183 -5.18 6.80 5.04
C PRO A 183 -3.66 6.74 5.24
N GLY A 184 -3.20 6.79 6.48
CA GLY A 184 -1.87 6.32 6.88
C GLY A 184 -2.00 4.88 7.38
N VAL A 185 -1.14 3.96 6.92
CA VAL A 185 -1.25 2.54 7.24
C VAL A 185 0.03 2.04 7.91
N SER A 186 -0.09 1.21 8.93
CA SER A 186 0.97 0.42 9.56
C SER A 186 0.56 -1.05 9.62
N ASP A 187 1.41 -1.90 10.19
CA ASP A 187 1.08 -3.32 10.37
C ASP A 187 -0.05 -3.55 11.39
N ASP A 188 -0.27 -2.60 12.30
CA ASP A 188 -1.23 -2.76 13.39
C ASP A 188 -2.51 -1.93 13.18
N PHE A 189 -2.40 -0.75 12.56
CA PHE A 189 -3.54 0.17 12.47
C PHE A 189 -3.53 1.07 11.22
N VAL A 190 -4.71 1.58 10.92
CA VAL A 190 -4.98 2.59 9.90
C VAL A 190 -5.32 3.91 10.58
N THR A 191 -4.77 5.02 10.11
CA THR A 191 -5.07 6.36 10.62
C THR A 191 -5.70 7.24 9.55
N VAL A 192 -6.76 7.93 9.91
CA VAL A 192 -7.38 8.99 9.11
C VAL A 192 -7.38 10.28 9.92
N VAL A 193 -7.02 11.39 9.28
CA VAL A 193 -7.14 12.73 9.86
C VAL A 193 -8.37 13.40 9.26
N ASN A 194 -9.26 13.89 10.11
CA ASN A 194 -10.49 14.57 9.71
C ASN A 194 -10.65 15.87 10.50
N GLY A 195 -10.58 16.99 9.79
CA GLY A 195 -10.56 18.31 10.40
C GLY A 195 -9.39 18.44 11.39
N ASN A 196 -9.69 18.65 12.65
CA ASN A 196 -8.71 18.74 13.74
C ASN A 196 -8.71 17.51 14.66
N ALA A 197 -9.00 16.34 14.12
CA ALA A 197 -8.97 15.07 14.85
C ALA A 197 -8.29 13.97 14.04
N PHE A 198 -7.73 12.98 14.72
CA PHE A 198 -7.31 11.72 14.11
C PHE A 198 -8.16 10.57 14.62
N TYR A 199 -8.28 9.54 13.79
CA TYR A 199 -8.99 8.31 14.05
C TYR A 199 -8.06 7.15 13.72
N ALA A 200 -7.78 6.29 14.71
CA ALA A 200 -6.97 5.09 14.54
C ALA A 200 -7.86 3.86 14.62
N MET A 201 -7.79 3.01 13.62
CA MET A 201 -8.57 1.78 13.47
C MET A 201 -7.63 0.60 13.36
N ASP A 202 -7.99 -0.52 13.96
CA ASP A 202 -7.23 -1.78 13.82
C ASP A 202 -7.17 -2.22 12.36
N LEU A 203 -5.97 -2.56 11.85
CA LEU A 203 -5.78 -2.91 10.45
C LEU A 203 -6.58 -4.15 10.03
N LYS A 204 -6.76 -5.13 10.92
CA LYS A 204 -7.39 -6.41 10.59
C LYS A 204 -8.90 -6.39 10.71
N THR A 205 -9.43 -5.60 11.64
CA THR A 205 -10.85 -5.61 12.00
C THR A 205 -11.60 -4.32 11.68
N GLY A 206 -10.89 -3.21 11.46
CA GLY A 206 -11.50 -1.88 11.28
C GLY A 206 -12.09 -1.27 12.54
N ASN A 207 -11.93 -1.94 13.70
CA ASN A 207 -12.44 -1.42 14.97
C ASN A 207 -11.66 -0.18 15.39
N MET A 208 -12.37 0.82 15.94
CA MET A 208 -11.74 2.02 16.45
C MET A 208 -10.88 1.69 17.68
N ILE A 209 -9.56 1.93 17.57
CA ILE A 209 -8.60 1.77 18.67
C ILE A 209 -8.54 3.05 19.50
N ASN A 210 -8.40 4.20 18.82
CA ASN A 210 -8.17 5.47 19.48
C ASN A 210 -8.63 6.65 18.61
N THR A 211 -8.99 7.74 19.26
CA THR A 211 -9.27 9.03 18.63
C THR A 211 -8.63 10.14 19.43
N GLY A 212 -8.14 11.17 18.76
CA GLY A 212 -7.55 12.31 19.47
C GLY A 212 -7.77 13.62 18.74
N ARG A 213 -7.85 14.70 19.53
CA ARG A 213 -7.90 16.06 18.99
C ARG A 213 -6.50 16.58 18.71
N LEU A 214 -6.37 17.25 17.58
CA LEU A 214 -5.17 17.96 17.20
C LEU A 214 -5.25 19.41 17.70
N ALA A 215 -4.22 19.86 18.40
CA ALA A 215 -4.11 21.24 18.87
C ALA A 215 -3.55 22.21 17.78
N PHE A 216 -3.59 21.76 16.52
CA PHE A 216 -3.05 22.51 15.37
C PHE A 216 -3.83 22.12 14.10
N THR A 217 -3.64 22.89 13.03
CA THR A 217 -4.21 22.57 11.71
C THR A 217 -3.32 21.56 11.00
N PRO A 218 -3.86 20.36 10.63
CA PRO A 218 -3.08 19.38 9.88
C PRO A 218 -2.82 19.87 8.45
N ALA A 219 -1.65 19.54 7.92
CA ALA A 219 -1.23 19.91 6.56
C ALA A 219 -1.51 18.78 5.53
N GLY A 220 -1.79 17.56 6.00
CA GLY A 220 -1.97 16.41 5.12
C GLY A 220 -2.18 15.10 5.88
N SER A 221 -2.03 13.99 5.16
CA SER A 221 -2.18 12.63 5.68
C SER A 221 -1.20 12.34 6.81
N ALA A 222 -1.67 11.64 7.84
CA ALA A 222 -0.81 11.10 8.87
C ALA A 222 0.05 9.95 8.31
N ALA A 223 1.24 9.77 8.88
CA ALA A 223 2.00 8.54 8.75
C ALA A 223 1.74 7.67 9.98
N SER A 224 1.43 6.40 9.73
CA SER A 224 1.29 5.38 10.77
C SER A 224 2.62 4.62 10.88
N LEU A 225 3.28 4.72 12.02
CA LEU A 225 4.62 4.17 12.22
C LEU A 225 4.68 3.37 13.52
N GLU A 226 4.67 2.04 13.41
CA GLU A 226 4.55 1.13 14.56
C GLU A 226 3.40 1.56 15.49
N LYS A 227 3.72 2.02 16.69
CA LYS A 227 2.75 2.46 17.71
C LYS A 227 2.45 3.96 17.69
N ARG A 228 2.84 4.67 16.64
CA ARG A 228 2.70 6.14 16.55
C ARG A 228 1.98 6.60 15.32
N ILE A 229 1.20 7.64 15.53
CA ILE A 229 0.57 8.44 14.48
C ILE A 229 1.34 9.74 14.40
N ILE A 230 1.93 10.02 13.24
CA ILE A 230 2.66 11.26 13.00
C ILE A 230 1.87 12.14 12.05
N VAL A 231 1.40 13.26 12.56
CA VAL A 231 0.57 14.22 11.82
C VAL A 231 1.40 15.46 11.46
N PRO A 232 1.50 15.81 10.17
CA PRO A 232 2.12 17.07 9.76
C PRO A 232 1.19 18.25 10.05
N SER A 233 1.76 19.36 10.51
CA SER A 233 1.05 20.63 10.72
C SER A 233 1.39 21.66 9.65
N THR A 234 0.47 22.59 9.41
CA THR A 234 0.71 23.77 8.54
C THR A 234 1.80 24.70 9.07
N GLU A 235 2.13 24.61 10.37
CA GLU A 235 3.18 25.39 11.01
C GLU A 235 4.59 24.78 10.89
N GLY A 236 4.75 23.69 10.11
CA GLY A 236 6.04 23.03 9.92
C GLY A 236 6.46 22.15 11.09
N ARG A 237 5.51 21.61 11.83
CA ARG A 237 5.75 20.62 12.89
C ARG A 237 5.28 19.24 12.45
N LEU A 238 5.95 18.20 12.90
CA LEU A 238 5.43 16.85 12.91
C LEU A 238 5.10 16.48 14.35
N VAL A 239 3.85 16.09 14.61
CA VAL A 239 3.38 15.77 15.96
C VAL A 239 3.05 14.30 16.04
N GLY A 240 3.80 13.59 16.87
CA GLY A 240 3.68 12.14 17.05
C GLY A 240 2.86 11.78 18.29
N TYR A 241 1.73 11.10 18.09
CA TYR A 241 0.86 10.58 19.14
C TYR A 241 1.09 9.08 19.35
N ASN A 242 1.08 8.62 20.59
CA ASN A 242 1.11 7.20 20.87
C ASN A 242 -0.32 6.62 20.75
N VAL A 243 -0.47 5.52 20.00
CA VAL A 243 -1.79 4.89 19.77
C VAL A 243 -2.25 4.08 20.99
N ASP A 244 -1.31 3.35 21.62
CA ASP A 244 -1.64 2.45 22.76
C ASP A 244 -1.90 3.23 24.04
N ASN A 245 -1.27 4.41 24.20
CA ASN A 245 -1.39 5.20 25.41
C ASN A 245 -1.55 6.70 25.10
N PRO A 246 -2.79 7.19 24.98
CA PRO A 246 -3.07 8.58 24.64
C PRO A 246 -2.70 9.59 25.74
N VAL A 247 -2.40 9.12 26.97
CA VAL A 247 -1.97 9.99 28.08
C VAL A 247 -0.52 10.46 27.91
N ILE A 248 0.28 9.73 27.15
CA ILE A 248 1.67 10.12 26.84
C ILE A 248 1.65 11.41 26.00
N ALA A 249 2.36 12.42 26.49
CA ALA A 249 2.48 13.68 25.78
C ALA A 249 3.01 13.47 24.35
N PRO A 250 2.44 14.15 23.34
CA PRO A 250 2.90 13.99 21.95
C PRO A 250 4.33 14.49 21.77
N VAL A 251 5.08 13.78 20.93
CA VAL A 251 6.41 14.20 20.50
C VAL A 251 6.28 15.25 19.40
N ILE A 252 6.96 16.39 19.56
CA ILE A 252 6.93 17.47 18.58
C ILE A 252 8.30 17.61 17.92
N LEU A 253 8.35 17.34 16.61
CA LEU A 253 9.52 17.58 15.77
C LEU A 253 9.32 18.87 14.97
N ARG A 254 10.24 19.81 15.13
CA ARG A 254 10.19 21.11 14.44
C ARG A 254 11.10 21.08 13.23
N ALA A 255 10.51 21.09 12.04
CA ALA A 255 11.26 21.22 10.78
C ALA A 255 11.29 22.68 10.29
N GLY A 256 10.44 23.54 10.85
CA GLY A 256 10.36 24.95 10.51
C GLY A 256 9.69 25.26 9.16
N VAL A 257 9.16 24.24 8.49
CA VAL A 257 8.59 24.37 7.14
C VAL A 257 7.43 23.39 6.95
N GLU A 258 6.36 23.87 6.32
CA GLU A 258 5.16 23.09 6.02
C GLU A 258 5.48 21.85 5.18
N ASN A 259 4.83 20.72 5.50
CA ASN A 259 4.85 19.50 4.70
C ASN A 259 3.51 19.36 3.96
N ARG A 260 3.53 19.59 2.65
CA ARG A 260 2.34 19.48 1.78
C ARG A 260 2.28 18.18 1.00
N HIS A 261 3.41 17.50 0.84
CA HIS A 261 3.55 16.41 -0.13
C HIS A 261 3.42 15.02 0.49
N GLY A 262 3.30 14.94 1.82
CA GLY A 262 3.17 13.68 2.55
C GLY A 262 4.52 13.08 2.95
N LEU A 263 4.42 12.00 3.70
CA LEU A 263 5.53 11.31 4.34
C LEU A 263 5.83 10.00 3.63
N ALA A 264 7.11 9.66 3.45
CA ALA A 264 7.56 8.35 3.01
C ALA A 264 8.15 7.57 4.18
N ILE A 265 7.86 6.29 4.27
CA ILE A 265 8.33 5.40 5.34
C ILE A 265 9.24 4.34 4.72
N SER A 266 10.44 4.12 5.30
CA SER A 266 11.33 3.04 4.88
C SER A 266 10.69 1.66 5.11
N ALA A 267 11.11 0.66 4.33
CA ALA A 267 10.55 -0.69 4.42
C ALA A 267 10.77 -1.34 5.80
N ASP A 268 11.87 -1.02 6.46
CA ASP A 268 12.20 -1.50 7.81
C ASP A 268 11.51 -0.72 8.94
N ARG A 269 10.70 0.30 8.58
CA ARG A 269 9.97 1.17 9.52
C ARG A 269 10.86 1.99 10.46
N GLN A 270 12.17 2.05 10.20
CA GLN A 270 13.12 2.77 11.04
C GLN A 270 13.23 4.24 10.67
N PHE A 271 12.92 4.59 9.42
CA PHE A 271 13.07 5.95 8.92
C PHE A 271 11.80 6.47 8.26
N MET A 272 11.61 7.76 8.40
CA MET A 272 10.56 8.52 7.73
C MET A 272 11.17 9.77 7.11
N ALA A 273 10.79 10.06 5.86
CA ALA A 273 11.29 11.22 5.11
C ALA A 273 10.16 12.05 4.56
N TRP A 274 10.40 13.35 4.43
CA TRP A 274 9.55 14.27 3.67
C TRP A 274 10.38 15.36 3.03
N THR A 275 9.86 15.96 1.99
CA THR A 275 10.42 17.13 1.32
C THR A 275 9.70 18.38 1.76
N SER A 276 10.42 19.48 1.88
CA SER A 276 9.85 20.78 2.15
C SER A 276 10.79 21.89 1.71
N LYS A 277 10.26 22.88 0.99
CA LYS A 277 11.06 23.94 0.34
C LYS A 277 12.22 23.35 -0.46
N ASN A 278 13.45 23.50 0.03
CA ASN A 278 14.68 23.10 -0.64
C ASN A 278 15.44 22.01 0.15
N ALA A 279 14.76 21.22 0.94
CA ALA A 279 15.39 20.16 1.71
C ALA A 279 14.51 18.91 1.85
N MET A 280 15.15 17.74 1.88
CA MET A 280 14.56 16.53 2.41
C MET A 280 14.99 16.38 3.87
N TYR A 281 14.02 16.11 4.72
CA TYR A 281 14.22 15.83 6.13
C TYR A 281 14.05 14.34 6.39
N LEU A 282 14.89 13.80 7.24
CA LEU A 282 14.88 12.41 7.66
C LEU A 282 14.70 12.32 9.17
N VAL A 283 13.74 11.51 9.61
CA VAL A 283 13.50 11.19 11.02
C VAL A 283 13.84 9.72 11.25
N HIS A 284 14.57 9.44 12.32
CA HIS A 284 14.78 8.08 12.81
C HIS A 284 13.72 7.75 13.87
N ASN A 285 13.07 6.60 13.70
CA ASN A 285 12.04 6.09 14.60
C ASN A 285 12.68 5.27 15.72
N GLU A 286 13.20 5.95 16.70
CA GLU A 286 13.62 5.34 17.98
C GLU A 286 12.47 5.39 19.00
N ASN A 287 12.74 5.05 20.25
CA ASN A 287 11.79 5.20 21.36
C ASN A 287 11.19 6.61 21.43
N VAL A 288 11.99 7.62 21.10
CA VAL A 288 11.55 9.00 20.83
C VAL A 288 12.01 9.35 19.42
N PRO A 289 11.11 9.59 18.45
CA PRO A 289 11.48 10.00 17.11
C PRO A 289 12.35 11.25 17.11
N LYS A 290 13.44 11.23 16.35
CA LYS A 290 14.40 12.34 16.28
C LYS A 290 14.61 12.77 14.84
N LEU A 291 14.77 14.06 14.62
CA LEU A 291 15.31 14.57 13.37
C LEU A 291 16.73 14.01 13.20
N TRP A 292 16.92 13.18 12.19
CA TRP A 292 18.12 12.40 11.98
C TRP A 292 19.12 13.12 11.10
N SER A 293 18.66 13.56 9.94
CA SER A 293 19.46 14.32 9.00
C SER A 293 18.60 15.22 8.11
N LYS A 294 19.27 16.12 7.40
CA LYS A 294 18.69 17.04 6.45
C LYS A 294 19.56 17.06 5.19
N VAL A 295 19.00 16.78 4.04
CA VAL A 295 19.64 16.90 2.74
C VAL A 295 19.16 18.23 2.12
N ASN A 296 20.05 19.22 2.04
CA ASN A 296 19.74 20.52 1.44
C ASN A 296 20.00 20.51 -0.06
N LEU A 297 19.15 21.21 -0.80
CA LEU A 297 19.33 21.55 -2.20
C LEU A 297 19.21 23.07 -2.36
N ASP A 298 19.75 23.57 -3.46
CA ASP A 298 19.54 24.97 -3.87
C ASP A 298 18.27 25.14 -4.71
N GLU A 299 17.48 24.08 -4.83
CA GLU A 299 16.29 23.97 -5.69
C GLU A 299 15.06 23.61 -4.86
N PRO A 300 13.87 24.14 -5.19
CA PRO A 300 12.63 23.78 -4.52
C PRO A 300 12.23 22.31 -4.76
N LEU A 301 11.63 21.70 -3.75
CA LEU A 301 11.14 20.32 -3.74
C LEU A 301 9.62 20.33 -3.57
N GLU A 302 8.89 19.91 -4.61
CA GLU A 302 7.42 19.90 -4.67
C GLU A 302 6.87 18.49 -4.83
N SER A 303 7.71 17.44 -4.75
CA SER A 303 7.31 16.05 -4.88
C SER A 303 7.41 15.31 -3.55
N LYS A 304 6.56 14.31 -3.36
CA LYS A 304 6.68 13.35 -2.26
C LYS A 304 7.92 12.47 -2.49
N PRO A 305 8.79 12.26 -1.49
CA PRO A 305 9.85 11.27 -1.61
C PRO A 305 9.27 9.84 -1.64
N ILE A 306 9.99 8.90 -2.23
CA ILE A 306 9.67 7.47 -2.13
C ILE A 306 10.78 6.72 -1.40
N ALA A 307 10.42 5.68 -0.66
CA ALA A 307 11.37 4.79 -0.02
C ALA A 307 11.91 3.78 -1.02
N THR A 308 13.22 3.55 -0.96
CA THR A 308 13.95 2.58 -1.78
C THR A 308 14.72 1.60 -0.89
N PRO A 309 15.28 0.51 -1.43
CA PRO A 309 16.08 -0.42 -0.62
C PRO A 309 17.29 0.21 0.07
N GLN A 310 17.85 1.31 -0.47
CA GLN A 310 19.06 1.96 0.07
C GLN A 310 18.79 3.32 0.74
N GLY A 311 17.55 3.83 0.71
CA GLY A 311 17.24 5.13 1.27
C GLY A 311 15.98 5.76 0.71
N PHE A 312 16.07 7.01 0.22
CA PHE A 312 14.94 7.75 -0.30
C PHE A 312 15.27 8.44 -1.62
N LEU A 313 14.35 8.34 -2.56
CA LEU A 313 14.43 9.01 -3.86
C LEU A 313 13.44 10.17 -3.90
N PHE A 314 13.88 11.32 -4.41
CA PHE A 314 13.06 12.52 -4.58
C PHE A 314 13.57 13.41 -5.70
N THR A 315 12.73 14.34 -6.15
CA THR A 315 12.99 15.21 -7.29
C THR A 315 12.82 16.67 -6.93
N SER A 316 13.60 17.56 -7.55
CA SER A 316 13.37 18.99 -7.54
C SER A 316 12.47 19.43 -8.69
N ILE A 317 11.91 20.64 -8.59
CA ILE A 317 11.09 21.23 -9.66
C ILE A 317 11.86 21.47 -10.97
N TYR A 318 13.19 21.52 -10.93
CA TYR A 318 14.03 21.70 -12.11
C TYR A 318 14.57 20.38 -12.68
N GLY A 319 14.11 19.24 -12.13
CA GLY A 319 14.48 17.92 -12.64
C GLY A 319 15.77 17.36 -12.08
N THR A 320 16.28 17.89 -10.98
CA THR A 320 17.34 17.22 -10.22
C THR A 320 16.74 16.06 -9.45
N VAL A 321 17.25 14.86 -9.70
CA VAL A 321 16.87 13.60 -9.02
C VAL A 321 17.97 13.24 -8.05
N ILE A 322 17.59 12.88 -6.82
CA ILE A 322 18.53 12.55 -5.75
C ILE A 322 18.12 11.26 -5.08
N HIS A 323 19.06 10.36 -4.96
CA HIS A 323 18.94 9.15 -4.15
C HIS A 323 19.72 9.34 -2.86
N ALA A 324 19.03 9.73 -1.80
CA ALA A 324 19.63 9.99 -0.48
C ALA A 324 19.74 8.72 0.35
N THR A 325 20.82 8.59 1.12
CA THR A 325 21.00 7.51 2.09
C THR A 325 20.25 7.81 3.38
N THR A 326 20.13 6.80 4.25
CA THR A 326 19.64 6.96 5.62
C THR A 326 20.75 7.34 6.61
N SER A 327 21.91 7.78 6.12
CA SER A 327 23.04 8.15 6.99
C SER A 327 22.75 9.45 7.75
N ARG A 328 23.38 9.59 8.91
CA ARG A 328 23.25 10.79 9.76
C ARG A 328 23.86 12.03 9.14
N THR A 329 24.78 11.88 8.21
CA THR A 329 25.47 12.98 7.54
C THR A 329 24.64 13.67 6.46
N GLY A 330 23.44 13.12 6.11
CA GLY A 330 22.62 13.64 5.01
C GLY A 330 23.26 13.46 3.64
N SER A 331 24.04 12.37 3.46
CA SER A 331 24.67 12.05 2.19
C SER A 331 23.71 11.42 1.20
N TYR A 332 24.10 11.43 -0.07
CA TYR A 332 23.37 10.78 -1.15
C TYR A 332 24.26 9.78 -1.88
N LEU A 333 23.65 8.77 -2.48
CA LEU A 333 24.33 7.79 -3.33
C LEU A 333 24.71 8.43 -4.66
N TRP A 334 23.77 9.16 -5.22
CA TRP A 334 23.97 9.89 -6.48
C TRP A 334 22.99 11.07 -6.60
N ARG A 335 23.36 12.00 -7.45
CA ARG A 335 22.56 13.15 -7.86
C ARG A 335 22.71 13.30 -9.37
N VAL A 336 21.59 13.45 -10.09
CA VAL A 336 21.58 13.69 -11.53
C VAL A 336 20.58 14.78 -11.87
N ASN A 337 20.92 15.67 -12.79
CA ASN A 337 19.99 16.67 -13.31
C ASN A 337 19.53 16.24 -14.71
N LEU A 338 18.23 16.02 -14.86
CA LEU A 338 17.61 15.62 -16.11
C LEU A 338 17.18 16.81 -16.98
N ALA A 339 17.25 18.04 -16.45
CA ALA A 339 16.74 19.26 -17.08
C ALA A 339 15.26 19.12 -17.53
N MET A 340 14.47 18.41 -16.75
CA MET A 340 13.04 18.16 -16.99
C MET A 340 12.24 18.61 -15.77
N PRO A 341 11.48 19.70 -15.83
CA PRO A 341 10.70 20.16 -14.68
C PRO A 341 9.71 19.09 -14.23
N THR A 342 9.67 18.83 -12.92
CA THR A 342 8.75 17.83 -12.35
C THR A 342 8.33 18.16 -10.92
N ASN A 343 7.02 18.14 -10.70
CA ASN A 343 6.39 18.15 -9.37
C ASN A 343 5.86 16.77 -9.01
N ARG A 344 6.11 15.76 -9.84
CA ARG A 344 5.52 14.42 -9.72
C ARG A 344 6.37 13.52 -8.83
N THR A 345 5.68 12.68 -8.06
CA THR A 345 6.34 11.66 -7.24
C THR A 345 7.01 10.63 -8.15
N PRO A 346 8.29 10.32 -7.94
CA PRO A 346 8.96 9.23 -8.66
C PRO A 346 8.27 7.88 -8.44
N VAL A 347 8.44 6.94 -9.39
CA VAL A 347 8.00 5.54 -9.24
C VAL A 347 9.24 4.64 -9.31
N SER A 348 9.28 3.57 -8.52
CA SER A 348 10.42 2.63 -8.53
C SER A 348 9.94 1.19 -8.33
N ASP A 349 10.61 0.26 -9.00
CA ASP A 349 10.49 -1.19 -8.81
C ASP A 349 11.57 -1.77 -7.90
N GLY A 350 12.34 -0.91 -7.21
CA GLY A 350 13.48 -1.29 -6.37
C GLY A 350 14.79 -1.53 -7.12
N LYS A 351 14.78 -1.49 -8.45
CA LYS A 351 15.96 -1.58 -9.34
C LYS A 351 16.10 -0.36 -10.24
N HIS A 352 14.98 0.15 -10.70
CA HIS A 352 14.88 1.29 -11.61
C HIS A 352 14.09 2.41 -10.95
N ALA A 353 14.35 3.63 -11.38
CA ALA A 353 13.60 4.82 -11.00
C ALA A 353 13.00 5.45 -12.28
N PHE A 354 11.70 5.67 -12.26
CA PHE A 354 10.96 6.26 -13.37
C PHE A 354 10.56 7.68 -12.99
N ILE A 355 11.05 8.64 -13.76
CA ILE A 355 10.84 10.07 -13.51
C ILE A 355 9.99 10.64 -14.65
N LEU A 356 8.81 11.13 -14.27
CA LEU A 356 7.86 11.75 -15.18
C LEU A 356 7.89 13.25 -14.98
N SER A 357 8.16 14.00 -16.04
CA SER A 357 8.12 15.46 -16.04
C SER A 357 6.69 15.99 -16.17
N ASP A 358 6.52 17.28 -15.85
CA ASP A 358 5.22 17.94 -15.95
C ASP A 358 4.75 18.13 -17.40
N ASP A 359 5.69 18.13 -18.35
CA ASP A 359 5.43 18.22 -19.80
C ASP A 359 5.26 16.84 -20.48
N GLY A 360 5.15 15.77 -19.68
CA GLY A 360 4.83 14.43 -20.19
C GLY A 360 6.03 13.64 -20.74
N ARG A 361 7.26 14.04 -20.42
CA ARG A 361 8.46 13.27 -20.73
C ARG A 361 8.78 12.30 -19.62
N LEU A 362 9.01 11.04 -19.97
CA LEU A 362 9.33 9.96 -19.04
C LEU A 362 10.72 9.41 -19.32
N VAL A 363 11.51 9.23 -18.27
CA VAL A 363 12.84 8.59 -18.31
C VAL A 363 12.95 7.49 -17.27
N ALA A 364 13.80 6.51 -17.53
CA ALA A 364 14.19 5.49 -16.56
C ALA A 364 15.66 5.64 -16.19
N LEU A 365 15.95 5.54 -14.90
CA LEU A 365 17.29 5.56 -14.32
C LEU A 365 17.56 4.22 -13.63
N ASP A 366 18.79 3.75 -13.68
CA ASP A 366 19.25 2.70 -12.79
C ASP A 366 19.28 3.22 -11.34
N LEU A 367 18.55 2.56 -10.46
CA LEU A 367 18.38 3.04 -9.07
C LEU A 367 19.70 3.03 -8.27
N LYS A 368 20.63 2.16 -8.61
CA LYS A 368 21.91 2.03 -7.91
C LYS A 368 22.91 3.09 -8.30
N THR A 369 22.94 3.45 -9.58
CA THR A 369 23.97 4.33 -10.15
C THR A 369 23.47 5.71 -10.56
N GLY A 370 22.16 5.89 -10.77
CA GLY A 370 21.58 7.10 -11.33
C GLY A 370 21.78 7.27 -12.84
N THR A 371 22.33 6.27 -13.53
CA THR A 371 22.54 6.34 -14.97
C THR A 371 21.23 6.17 -15.74
N GLN A 372 21.05 6.94 -16.80
CA GLN A 372 19.88 6.82 -17.66
C GLN A 372 19.93 5.49 -18.43
N LEU A 373 18.83 4.74 -18.40
CA LEU A 373 18.72 3.44 -19.06
C LEU A 373 18.31 3.58 -20.52
N TRP A 374 17.40 4.49 -20.81
CA TRP A 374 16.88 4.68 -22.15
C TRP A 374 17.71 5.72 -22.92
N GLY A 375 17.91 5.50 -24.22
CA GLY A 375 18.67 6.42 -25.08
C GLY A 375 17.96 7.75 -25.31
N SER A 376 16.63 7.82 -25.09
CA SER A 376 15.81 9.03 -25.18
C SER A 376 14.65 8.94 -24.18
N TYR A 377 14.00 10.07 -23.94
CA TYR A 377 12.76 10.08 -23.17
C TYR A 377 11.58 9.53 -23.99
N VAL A 378 10.57 9.02 -23.29
CA VAL A 378 9.25 8.69 -23.86
C VAL A 378 8.33 9.88 -23.65
N GLY A 379 7.74 10.41 -24.71
CA GLY A 379 6.82 11.56 -24.65
C GLY A 379 5.35 11.15 -24.49
N HIS A 380 4.49 12.15 -24.27
CA HIS A 380 3.04 12.00 -24.18
C HIS A 380 2.55 11.11 -23.02
N VAL A 381 3.29 11.04 -21.94
CA VAL A 381 2.90 10.31 -20.73
C VAL A 381 2.24 11.29 -19.75
N ASP A 382 1.04 10.94 -19.30
CA ASP A 382 0.34 11.72 -18.26
C ASP A 382 0.57 11.16 -16.87
N GLN A 383 0.44 9.84 -16.69
CA GLN A 383 0.61 9.21 -15.39
C GLN A 383 1.27 7.83 -15.51
N ILE A 384 1.97 7.41 -14.44
CA ILE A 384 2.52 6.07 -14.29
C ILE A 384 1.57 5.26 -13.41
N LEU A 385 1.06 4.12 -13.92
CA LEU A 385 0.25 3.19 -13.13
C LEU A 385 1.11 2.38 -12.16
N GLY A 386 2.20 1.85 -12.68
CA GLY A 386 3.09 0.97 -11.94
C GLY A 386 3.98 0.15 -12.84
N VAL A 387 4.80 -0.68 -12.21
CA VAL A 387 5.78 -1.55 -12.88
C VAL A 387 5.34 -2.98 -12.70
N GLY A 388 5.27 -3.74 -13.79
CA GLY A 388 5.13 -5.18 -13.76
C GLY A 388 6.50 -5.86 -13.65
N LYS A 389 6.61 -7.08 -14.17
CA LYS A 389 7.87 -7.82 -14.15
C LYS A 389 8.89 -7.30 -15.16
N GLU A 390 8.44 -6.99 -16.37
CA GLU A 390 9.28 -6.57 -17.51
C GLU A 390 8.79 -5.27 -18.16
N HIS A 391 7.62 -4.79 -17.75
CA HIS A 391 6.95 -3.65 -18.38
C HIS A 391 6.56 -2.59 -17.38
N LEU A 392 6.60 -1.36 -17.86
CA LEU A 392 6.05 -0.18 -17.21
C LEU A 392 4.71 0.15 -17.85
N TYR A 393 3.70 0.42 -17.05
CA TYR A 393 2.35 0.76 -17.49
C TYR A 393 2.08 2.23 -17.23
N VAL A 394 1.66 2.92 -18.28
CA VAL A 394 1.44 4.37 -18.25
C VAL A 394 0.09 4.73 -18.85
N GLN A 395 -0.46 5.83 -18.39
CA GLN A 395 -1.55 6.53 -19.07
C GLN A 395 -0.94 7.63 -19.94
N ASN A 396 -1.40 7.74 -21.18
CA ASN A 396 -0.96 8.82 -22.05
C ASN A 396 -1.84 10.07 -21.88
N ASP A 397 -1.46 11.17 -22.51
CA ASP A 397 -2.15 12.47 -22.50
C ASP A 397 -3.59 12.45 -23.04
N ARG A 398 -4.00 11.36 -23.70
CA ARG A 398 -5.38 11.10 -24.18
C ARG A 398 -6.20 10.24 -23.22
N GLY A 399 -5.62 9.84 -22.07
CA GLY A 399 -6.27 9.01 -21.06
C GLY A 399 -6.26 7.51 -21.34
N SER A 400 -5.64 7.05 -22.43
CA SER A 400 -5.52 5.63 -22.74
C SER A 400 -4.26 5.01 -22.15
N LEU A 401 -4.24 3.67 -22.01
CA LEU A 401 -3.14 2.94 -21.40
C LEU A 401 -2.14 2.48 -22.45
N SER A 402 -0.85 2.54 -22.09
CA SER A 402 0.26 2.02 -22.88
C SER A 402 1.17 1.17 -22.01
N ARG A 403 1.76 0.14 -22.64
CA ARG A 403 2.77 -0.73 -22.05
C ARG A 403 4.13 -0.41 -22.68
N LEU A 404 5.12 -0.14 -21.83
CA LEU A 404 6.50 0.17 -22.22
C LEU A 404 7.42 -0.94 -21.71
N ARG A 405 8.39 -1.35 -22.49
CA ARG A 405 9.46 -2.22 -21.99
C ARG A 405 10.38 -1.44 -21.06
N VAL A 406 10.67 -2.01 -19.89
CA VAL A 406 11.56 -1.38 -18.89
C VAL A 406 12.98 -1.22 -19.45
N SER A 407 13.44 -2.13 -20.32
CA SER A 407 14.81 -2.16 -20.83
C SER A 407 15.18 -0.98 -21.74
N ASP A 408 14.24 -0.50 -22.55
CA ASP A 408 14.51 0.50 -23.61
C ASP A 408 13.43 1.59 -23.75
N GLY A 409 12.33 1.48 -23.00
CA GLY A 409 11.23 2.45 -23.05
C GLY A 409 10.33 2.36 -24.28
N GLN A 410 10.51 1.36 -25.15
CA GLN A 410 9.67 1.24 -26.34
C GLN A 410 8.27 0.76 -25.99
N VAL A 411 7.28 1.40 -26.65
CA VAL A 411 5.86 1.00 -26.54
C VAL A 411 5.67 -0.30 -27.33
N ASP A 412 5.24 -1.36 -26.66
CA ASP A 412 4.96 -2.66 -27.27
C ASP A 412 3.53 -3.16 -27.03
N GLY A 413 2.70 -2.35 -26.40
CA GLY A 413 1.27 -2.60 -26.20
C GLY A 413 0.51 -1.31 -25.91
N ALA A 414 -0.72 -1.25 -26.39
CA ALA A 414 -1.62 -0.12 -26.13
C ALA A 414 -3.07 -0.61 -25.99
N SER A 415 -3.83 0.07 -25.17
CA SER A 415 -5.28 -0.15 -25.00
C SER A 415 -6.01 1.17 -25.19
N PRO A 416 -7.11 1.18 -25.94
CA PRO A 416 -7.96 2.37 -26.09
C PRO A 416 -8.83 2.65 -24.86
N ALA A 417 -8.79 1.79 -23.83
CA ALA A 417 -9.56 1.99 -22.61
C ALA A 417 -9.15 3.28 -21.92
N LEU A 418 -10.13 4.13 -21.62
CA LEU A 418 -9.92 5.36 -20.88
C LEU A 418 -10.00 5.07 -19.38
N VAL A 419 -9.07 5.63 -18.61
CA VAL A 419 -8.97 5.47 -17.16
C VAL A 419 -9.28 6.80 -16.50
N ASP A 420 -10.18 6.79 -15.52
CA ASP A 420 -10.56 8.01 -14.79
C ASP A 420 -9.50 8.42 -13.77
N VAL A 421 -9.03 7.47 -12.96
CA VAL A 421 -8.06 7.71 -11.89
C VAL A 421 -7.01 6.61 -11.90
N VAL A 422 -5.77 7.00 -12.13
CA VAL A 422 -4.59 6.14 -11.98
C VAL A 422 -4.13 6.17 -10.54
N ILE A 423 -3.83 5.01 -9.98
CA ILE A 423 -3.28 4.87 -8.63
C ILE A 423 -1.85 4.36 -8.76
N PRO A 424 -0.84 5.24 -8.68
CA PRO A 424 0.55 4.85 -8.79
C PRO A 424 0.93 3.85 -7.70
N ASN A 425 1.50 2.71 -8.07
CA ASN A 425 1.97 1.71 -7.15
C ASN A 425 3.48 1.47 -7.29
N SER A 426 4.25 1.86 -6.27
CA SER A 426 5.69 1.61 -6.12
C SER A 426 5.98 0.55 -5.06
N ILE A 427 4.98 -0.20 -4.61
CA ILE A 427 5.11 -1.17 -3.52
C ILE A 427 5.13 -2.59 -4.05
N THR A 428 4.23 -2.88 -5.01
CA THR A 428 4.09 -4.21 -5.62
C THR A 428 3.94 -4.10 -7.15
N ASP A 429 4.05 -5.22 -7.84
CA ASP A 429 3.80 -5.36 -9.28
C ASP A 429 2.29 -5.44 -9.64
N ARG A 430 1.40 -5.14 -8.69
CA ARG A 430 -0.04 -5.01 -8.95
C ARG A 430 -0.38 -3.62 -9.43
N LEU A 431 -1.26 -3.52 -10.41
CA LEU A 431 -1.69 -2.27 -11.03
C LEU A 431 -3.10 -1.93 -10.58
N PHE A 432 -3.28 -0.71 -10.12
CA PHE A 432 -4.56 -0.24 -9.60
C PHE A 432 -5.06 0.95 -10.40
N ILE A 433 -6.32 0.90 -10.72
CA ILE A 433 -7.06 2.02 -11.30
C ILE A 433 -8.36 2.18 -10.55
N ALA A 434 -8.89 3.38 -10.54
CA ALA A 434 -10.18 3.66 -9.95
C ALA A 434 -11.08 4.46 -10.90
N THR A 435 -12.36 4.40 -10.65
CA THR A 435 -13.35 5.30 -11.24
C THR A 435 -13.65 6.42 -10.25
N ARG A 436 -14.25 7.51 -10.74
CA ARG A 436 -14.61 8.68 -9.91
C ARG A 436 -15.67 8.37 -8.86
N ASP A 437 -16.43 7.32 -9.03
CA ASP A 437 -17.45 6.82 -8.09
C ASP A 437 -16.92 5.77 -7.10
N GLY A 438 -15.60 5.51 -7.10
CA GLY A 438 -14.92 4.70 -6.09
C GLY A 438 -14.86 3.21 -6.40
N HIS A 439 -15.16 2.77 -7.64
CA HIS A 439 -14.82 1.41 -8.06
C HIS A 439 -13.31 1.31 -8.29
N ILE A 440 -12.71 0.22 -7.81
CA ILE A 440 -11.29 -0.07 -7.97
C ILE A 440 -11.15 -1.39 -8.69
N SER A 441 -10.28 -1.42 -9.69
CA SER A 441 -9.86 -2.64 -10.38
C SER A 441 -8.39 -2.90 -10.13
N CYS A 442 -8.05 -4.13 -9.78
CA CYS A 442 -6.68 -4.62 -9.64
C CYS A 442 -6.32 -5.53 -10.80
N MET A 443 -5.18 -5.28 -11.41
CA MET A 443 -4.66 -6.02 -12.56
C MET A 443 -3.25 -6.52 -12.27
N ARG A 444 -2.84 -7.57 -12.96
CA ARG A 444 -1.46 -8.08 -12.97
C ARG A 444 -1.02 -8.44 -14.37
N GLU A 445 0.28 -8.58 -14.59
CA GLU A 445 0.80 -9.19 -15.82
C GLU A 445 0.38 -10.66 -15.90
N GLN A 446 0.08 -11.12 -17.12
CA GLN A 446 -0.27 -12.51 -17.37
C GLN A 446 0.85 -13.44 -16.89
N GLY A 447 0.48 -14.41 -16.05
CA GLY A 447 1.42 -15.35 -15.44
C GLY A 447 2.17 -14.83 -14.21
N ALA A 448 1.97 -13.58 -13.76
CA ALA A 448 2.51 -13.06 -12.50
C ALA A 448 1.65 -13.53 -11.31
N LEU A 449 1.66 -14.84 -11.04
CA LEU A 449 0.77 -15.47 -10.07
C LEU A 449 1.00 -15.04 -8.62
N GLN A 450 2.22 -14.59 -8.29
CA GLN A 450 2.59 -14.13 -6.96
C GLN A 450 2.96 -12.66 -7.02
N PRO A 451 2.57 -11.84 -6.02
CA PRO A 451 2.98 -10.44 -5.99
C PRO A 451 4.48 -10.33 -5.75
N THR A 452 5.11 -9.44 -6.49
CA THR A 452 6.49 -9.01 -6.23
C THR A 452 6.43 -7.75 -5.37
N ILE A 453 7.05 -7.78 -4.18
CA ILE A 453 7.22 -6.60 -3.35
C ILE A 453 8.55 -5.96 -3.69
N PHE A 454 8.55 -4.73 -4.16
CA PHE A 454 9.74 -4.05 -4.69
C PHE A 454 10.74 -3.64 -3.60
N ASN A 455 10.24 -3.30 -2.43
CA ASN A 455 11.07 -2.91 -1.28
C ASN A 455 10.61 -3.65 -0.03
N PRO A 456 10.89 -4.98 0.08
CA PRO A 456 10.43 -5.77 1.22
C PRO A 456 11.24 -5.41 2.47
N SER A 457 10.57 -5.39 3.63
CA SER A 457 11.29 -5.32 4.91
C SER A 457 12.18 -6.56 5.09
N LYS A 458 13.21 -6.49 5.94
CA LYS A 458 14.05 -7.66 6.25
C LYS A 458 13.20 -8.84 6.74
N LYS A 459 12.23 -8.58 7.62
CA LYS A 459 11.28 -9.59 8.12
C LYS A 459 10.47 -10.23 6.98
N THR A 460 9.97 -9.41 6.05
CA THR A 460 9.23 -9.88 4.87
C THR A 460 10.12 -10.69 3.93
N ALA A 461 11.36 -10.26 3.70
CA ALA A 461 12.32 -10.94 2.82
C ALA A 461 12.77 -12.28 3.38
N GLU A 462 13.06 -12.38 4.68
CA GLU A 462 13.44 -13.62 5.36
C GLU A 462 12.29 -14.63 5.37
N ALA A 463 11.07 -14.18 5.67
CA ALA A 463 9.89 -15.02 5.64
C ALA A 463 9.56 -15.54 4.23
N THR A 464 9.83 -14.75 3.18
CA THR A 464 9.65 -15.19 1.79
C THR A 464 10.66 -16.26 1.40
N LYS A 465 11.91 -16.17 1.87
CA LYS A 465 12.94 -17.20 1.67
C LYS A 465 12.60 -18.49 2.40
N ALA A 466 12.10 -18.42 3.63
CA ALA A 466 11.68 -19.60 4.40
C ALA A 466 10.48 -20.35 3.77
N GLY A 467 9.55 -19.61 3.16
CA GLY A 467 8.40 -20.21 2.45
C GLY A 467 8.73 -20.81 1.08
N ALA A 468 9.87 -20.44 0.48
CA ALA A 468 10.34 -20.98 -0.81
C ALA A 468 11.18 -22.27 -0.66
N GLY A 469 11.53 -22.66 0.57
CA GLY A 469 12.22 -23.92 0.87
C GLY A 469 11.27 -25.10 0.72
N GLY A 470 11.65 -26.04 -0.16
CA GLY A 470 10.89 -27.28 -0.44
C GLY A 470 10.69 -28.17 0.81
N PRO A 471 9.95 -29.27 0.70
CA PRO A 471 9.53 -30.12 1.81
C PRO A 471 10.74 -30.79 2.48
N GLY A 472 11.22 -30.20 3.59
CA GLY A 472 12.38 -30.71 4.34
C GLY A 472 12.85 -29.83 5.49
N ALA A 473 12.42 -28.59 5.60
CA ALA A 473 12.79 -27.74 6.72
C ALA A 473 11.91 -28.07 7.94
N LYS A 474 12.49 -28.79 8.90
CA LYS A 474 11.92 -29.05 10.23
C LYS A 474 11.55 -27.70 10.89
N PRO A 475 10.37 -27.54 11.47
CA PRO A 475 10.02 -26.30 12.17
C PRO A 475 11.06 -26.01 13.25
N ALA A 476 11.60 -24.79 13.28
CA ALA A 476 12.45 -24.35 14.38
C ALA A 476 11.64 -24.47 15.68
N ALA A 477 12.19 -25.17 16.65
CA ALA A 477 11.58 -25.33 17.96
C ALA A 477 11.40 -23.93 18.59
N PRO A 478 10.28 -23.68 19.29
CA PRO A 478 10.08 -22.42 19.99
C PRO A 478 11.22 -22.19 21.00
N PRO A 479 11.66 -20.93 21.21
CA PRO A 479 12.71 -20.65 22.16
C PRO A 479 12.28 -21.15 23.53
N LYS A 480 13.11 -22.02 24.12
CA LYS A 480 12.94 -22.47 25.48
C LYS A 480 13.04 -21.24 26.39
N THR A 481 11.96 -20.85 27.02
CA THR A 481 11.99 -19.99 28.19
C THR A 481 12.70 -20.74 29.31
N SER A 482 13.93 -20.35 29.61
CA SER A 482 14.61 -20.77 30.82
C SER A 482 13.95 -20.04 31.99
N ASN A 483 12.99 -20.71 32.62
CA ASN A 483 12.64 -20.44 33.98
C ASN A 483 13.72 -21.14 34.85
N ASP A 484 14.71 -20.43 35.25
CA ASP A 484 15.59 -20.84 36.34
C ASP A 484 15.58 -19.76 37.42
N ASP A 485 14.86 -20.13 38.47
CA ASP A 485 15.09 -19.87 39.87
C ASP A 485 15.50 -18.46 40.34
N ILE A 486 14.50 -17.72 40.75
CA ILE A 486 14.65 -16.67 41.76
C ILE A 486 14.14 -17.25 43.08
N PHE A 487 15.01 -18.00 43.79
CA PHE A 487 14.95 -18.17 45.25
C PHE A 487 16.31 -18.78 45.71
N GLY A 488 17.29 -17.92 45.96
CA GLY A 488 18.50 -18.24 46.69
C GLY A 488 18.54 -17.44 47.98
N ALA A 489 18.45 -18.13 49.10
CA ALA A 489 18.53 -17.61 50.47
C ALA A 489 19.88 -16.95 50.80
N PRO A 490 19.97 -16.09 51.83
CA PRO A 490 21.15 -15.29 52.12
C PRO A 490 22.19 -16.11 52.90
N SER A 491 23.46 -16.02 52.51
CA SER A 491 24.58 -16.45 53.35
C SER A 491 25.37 -15.24 53.85
N SER A 492 25.61 -15.31 55.14
CA SER A 492 26.27 -14.43 56.08
C SER A 492 27.68 -13.96 55.69
N ALA A 493 28.01 -12.80 56.22
CA ALA A 493 29.22 -11.99 56.23
C ALA A 493 30.55 -12.73 56.60
N PRO A 494 31.70 -12.07 56.46
CA PRO A 494 32.11 -11.12 57.48
C PRO A 494 32.83 -9.82 57.04
N VAL A 495 32.82 -8.93 58.00
CA VAL A 495 33.38 -7.62 58.15
C VAL A 495 34.90 -7.53 57.90
N GLY A 496 35.32 -6.45 57.24
CA GLY A 496 36.68 -5.96 57.21
C GLY A 496 36.71 -4.46 57.01
N ALA A 497 37.07 -3.75 58.08
CA ALA A 497 37.16 -2.29 58.14
C ALA A 497 38.47 -1.76 57.54
N SER A 498 38.40 -0.56 56.90
CA SER A 498 39.36 0.55 57.10
C SER A 498 38.89 1.74 56.28
N SER A 499 38.42 2.75 56.87
CA SER A 499 38.93 4.13 57.10
C SER A 499 39.73 4.69 55.92
N ASP A 500 39.17 5.77 55.30
CA ASP A 500 39.80 7.10 55.33
C ASP A 500 38.94 8.06 54.47
N ASP A 501 38.32 8.97 55.19
CA ASP A 501 37.87 10.27 54.65
C ASP A 501 39.09 11.23 54.79
N PRO A 502 39.36 12.20 53.89
CA PRO A 502 39.12 13.53 54.35
C PRO A 502 38.58 14.55 53.34
N PHE A 503 37.72 15.37 53.85
CA PHE A 503 37.31 16.70 53.48
C PHE A 503 38.20 17.54 52.58
N GLY A 504 37.52 18.39 51.77
CA GLY A 504 38.09 19.57 51.17
C GLY A 504 37.19 20.30 50.19
N ALA A 505 36.30 21.16 50.70
CA ALA A 505 35.85 22.34 49.98
C ALA A 505 36.75 23.52 50.34
N PRO A 506 36.75 24.68 49.62
CA PRO A 506 35.57 25.52 49.36
C PRO A 506 35.17 25.65 47.88
#